data_6c455168cc1344da0acede6ed67757b6
#
_entry.id   6c455168cc1344da0acede6ed67757b6
#
_cell.length_a   1.000
_cell.length_b   1.000
_cell.length_c   1.000
_cell.angle_alpha   90.00
_cell.angle_beta   90.00
_cell.angle_gamma   90.00
#
_symmetry.space_group_name_H-M   'P 1'
#
loop_
_entity.id
_entity.type
_entity.pdbx_description
1 polymer ?
#
loop_
_entity_poly.entity_id
_entity_poly.type
_entity_poly.pdbx_seq_one_letter_code
_entity_poly.pdbx_strand_id
1 'polypeptide(L)'
;MAEAILHLEDADIYQRDNLVLSKVNLKIEKGDFYYLIGKTGSGKSSLMKTLYGDLNLKRGKGTIVDFDLRKLKEKDIPFLRRKIGIVFQDFKLLNDRTIFDNLLFVLKATGWKDKEKMAAKIHEVLDKVDMKSKDYKKPFELSGGEQQRVAIARALLNDPELILADEPTGNLDPKTSLEVMELLNGIHQSGKSILMATHDYALIVKFKQKTIKCEGGELFEVVQQAII
;
A
#
# COMPACT_ATOMS: atom_id res chain seq x y z
N MET A 1 -3.52 19.91 -15.79
CA MET A 1 -4.32 18.90 -15.09
C MET A 1 -3.33 17.97 -14.40
N ALA A 2 -3.54 17.65 -13.11
CA ALA A 2 -2.66 16.72 -12.43
C ALA A 2 -2.75 15.33 -13.08
N GLU A 3 -1.62 14.64 -13.14
CA GLU A 3 -1.48 13.32 -13.75
C GLU A 3 -2.13 12.25 -12.84
N ALA A 4 -3.05 11.46 -13.39
CA ALA A 4 -3.68 10.37 -12.65
C ALA A 4 -2.69 9.21 -12.48
N ILE A 5 -2.41 8.82 -11.22
CA ILE A 5 -1.56 7.67 -10.89
C ILE A 5 -2.37 6.36 -10.82
N LEU A 6 -3.67 6.48 -10.53
CA LEU A 6 -4.66 5.40 -10.55
C LEU A 6 -5.94 5.92 -11.18
N HIS A 7 -6.48 5.19 -12.13
CA HIS A 7 -7.77 5.49 -12.74
C HIS A 7 -8.53 4.20 -13.02
N LEU A 8 -9.72 4.07 -12.44
CA LEU A 8 -10.70 3.02 -12.73
C LEU A 8 -11.94 3.67 -13.31
N GLU A 9 -12.51 3.09 -14.39
CA GLU A 9 -13.73 3.53 -15.06
C GLU A 9 -14.64 2.32 -15.28
N ASP A 10 -15.84 2.34 -14.68
CA ASP A 10 -16.83 1.26 -14.72
C ASP A 10 -16.23 -0.13 -14.43
N ALA A 11 -15.28 -0.19 -13.49
CA ALA A 11 -14.52 -1.39 -13.19
C ALA A 11 -15.28 -2.33 -12.25
N ASP A 12 -15.44 -3.59 -12.67
CA ASP A 12 -16.03 -4.64 -11.83
C ASP A 12 -14.91 -5.45 -11.16
N ILE A 13 -14.94 -5.51 -9.83
CA ILE A 13 -13.96 -6.23 -9.02
C ILE A 13 -14.53 -7.58 -8.62
N TYR A 14 -13.83 -8.64 -8.97
CA TYR A 14 -14.22 -10.02 -8.69
C TYR A 14 -13.25 -10.67 -7.69
N GLN A 15 -13.80 -11.52 -6.84
CA GLN A 15 -13.03 -12.50 -6.08
C GLN A 15 -13.42 -13.89 -6.59
N ARG A 16 -12.53 -14.52 -7.36
CA ARG A 16 -12.85 -15.70 -8.20
C ARG A 16 -13.96 -15.34 -9.19
N ASP A 17 -15.14 -15.93 -9.04
CA ASP A 17 -16.30 -15.66 -9.91
C ASP A 17 -17.38 -14.80 -9.24
N ASN A 18 -17.18 -14.45 -7.96
CA ASN A 18 -18.13 -13.59 -7.24
C ASN A 18 -17.81 -12.12 -7.52
N LEU A 19 -18.81 -11.38 -8.00
CA LEU A 19 -18.75 -9.92 -8.12
C LEU A 19 -18.77 -9.32 -6.70
N VAL A 20 -17.72 -8.56 -6.36
CA VAL A 20 -17.56 -7.94 -5.04
C VAL A 20 -17.86 -6.46 -5.07
N LEU A 21 -17.37 -5.77 -6.10
CA LEU A 21 -17.67 -4.36 -6.35
C LEU A 21 -18.05 -4.18 -7.81
N SER A 22 -19.08 -3.39 -8.08
CA SER A 22 -19.59 -3.11 -9.42
C SER A 22 -19.38 -1.65 -9.81
N LYS A 23 -19.09 -1.41 -11.09
CA LYS A 23 -18.99 -0.09 -11.70
C LYS A 23 -18.11 0.89 -10.88
N VAL A 24 -16.99 0.39 -10.40
CA VAL A 24 -16.04 1.20 -9.62
C VAL A 24 -15.48 2.32 -10.50
N ASN A 25 -15.69 3.55 -10.07
CA ASN A 25 -15.07 4.74 -10.63
C ASN A 25 -14.18 5.37 -9.56
N LEU A 26 -12.88 5.45 -9.82
CA LEU A 26 -11.88 5.97 -8.88
C LEU A 26 -10.75 6.64 -9.63
N LYS A 27 -10.46 7.89 -9.28
CA LYS A 27 -9.30 8.60 -9.79
C LYS A 27 -8.45 9.10 -8.62
N ILE A 28 -7.19 8.72 -8.59
CA ILE A 28 -6.19 9.22 -7.64
C ILE A 28 -5.12 9.94 -8.46
N GLU A 29 -4.84 11.18 -8.12
CA GLU A 29 -3.79 11.98 -8.77
C GLU A 29 -2.45 11.79 -8.05
N LYS A 30 -1.36 12.09 -8.76
CA LYS A 30 -0.01 12.02 -8.20
C LYS A 30 0.12 12.96 -7.00
N GLY A 31 0.61 12.43 -5.88
CA GLY A 31 0.71 13.17 -4.63
C GLY A 31 -0.57 13.18 -3.78
N ASP A 32 -1.61 12.45 -4.15
CA ASP A 32 -2.81 12.32 -3.32
C ASP A 32 -2.64 11.27 -2.21
N PHE A 33 -3.32 11.49 -1.09
CA PHE A 33 -3.54 10.48 -0.07
C PHE A 33 -5.05 10.20 0.07
N TYR A 34 -5.45 8.95 -0.13
CA TYR A 34 -6.82 8.49 0.02
C TYR A 34 -6.96 7.41 1.08
N TYR A 35 -7.97 7.55 1.91
CA TYR A 35 -8.48 6.44 2.71
C TYR A 35 -9.54 5.66 1.94
N LEU A 36 -9.46 4.33 2.01
CA LEU A 36 -10.49 3.40 1.56
C LEU A 36 -11.15 2.79 2.80
N ILE A 37 -12.35 3.25 3.14
CA ILE A 37 -13.06 2.79 4.34
C ILE A 37 -14.22 1.86 3.99
N GLY A 38 -14.71 1.12 4.98
CA GLY A 38 -15.85 0.23 4.84
C GLY A 38 -15.77 -0.95 5.82
N LYS A 39 -16.89 -1.61 6.04
CA LYS A 39 -16.96 -2.79 6.92
C LYS A 39 -16.05 -3.92 6.44
N THR A 40 -15.68 -4.83 7.35
CA THR A 40 -14.99 -6.08 6.98
C THR A 40 -15.85 -6.83 5.95
N GLY A 41 -15.22 -7.34 4.89
CA GLY A 41 -15.92 -8.01 3.80
C GLY A 41 -16.58 -7.08 2.75
N SER A 42 -16.47 -5.75 2.86
CA SER A 42 -17.06 -4.81 1.88
C SER A 42 -16.35 -4.78 0.51
N GLY A 43 -15.20 -5.44 0.36
CA GLY A 43 -14.46 -5.51 -0.92
C GLY A 43 -13.16 -4.72 -0.97
N LYS A 44 -12.77 -4.00 0.10
CA LYS A 44 -11.51 -3.21 0.16
C LYS A 44 -10.29 -4.03 -0.26
N SER A 45 -10.06 -5.18 0.39
CA SER A 45 -8.91 -6.03 0.07
C SER A 45 -8.99 -6.64 -1.32
N SER A 46 -10.20 -6.90 -1.87
CA SER A 46 -10.35 -7.36 -3.27
C SER A 46 -9.97 -6.26 -4.27
N LEU A 47 -10.36 -5.02 -4.00
CA LEU A 47 -9.93 -3.86 -4.79
C LEU A 47 -8.39 -3.72 -4.72
N MET A 48 -7.80 -3.72 -3.52
CA MET A 48 -6.35 -3.64 -3.35
C MET A 48 -5.62 -4.75 -4.11
N LYS A 49 -6.12 -6.00 -4.02
CA LYS A 49 -5.58 -7.16 -4.76
C LYS A 49 -5.63 -6.98 -6.27
N THR A 50 -6.70 -6.39 -6.78
CA THR A 50 -6.80 -6.06 -8.21
C THR A 50 -5.76 -5.01 -8.60
N LEU A 51 -5.55 -3.99 -7.78
CA LEU A 51 -4.59 -2.91 -8.05
C LEU A 51 -3.13 -3.39 -8.10
N TYR A 52 -2.73 -4.37 -7.27
CA TYR A 52 -1.38 -4.91 -7.32
C TYR A 52 -1.23 -6.22 -8.13
N GLY A 53 -2.27 -6.58 -8.89
CA GLY A 53 -2.22 -7.67 -9.86
C GLY A 53 -2.32 -9.08 -9.26
N ASP A 54 -2.93 -9.23 -8.07
CA ASP A 54 -3.24 -10.54 -7.46
C ASP A 54 -4.59 -11.08 -7.93
N LEU A 55 -5.49 -10.16 -8.31
CA LEU A 55 -6.76 -10.44 -8.97
C LEU A 55 -6.81 -9.71 -10.31
N ASN A 56 -7.36 -10.39 -11.33
CA ASN A 56 -7.49 -9.80 -12.65
C ASN A 56 -8.70 -8.85 -12.73
N LEU A 57 -8.52 -7.68 -13.34
CA LEU A 57 -9.61 -6.81 -13.72
C LEU A 57 -10.37 -7.45 -14.90
N LYS A 58 -11.60 -7.97 -14.68
CA LYS A 58 -12.38 -8.69 -15.71
C LYS A 58 -13.24 -7.77 -16.59
N ARG A 59 -13.73 -6.62 -16.07
CA ARG A 59 -14.59 -5.65 -16.77
C ARG A 59 -14.23 -4.22 -16.41
N GLY A 60 -14.63 -3.27 -17.26
CA GLY A 60 -14.30 -1.86 -17.13
C GLY A 60 -12.91 -1.52 -17.64
N LYS A 61 -12.41 -0.33 -17.32
CA LYS A 61 -11.06 0.12 -17.61
C LYS A 61 -10.30 0.36 -16.31
N GLY A 62 -9.00 0.18 -16.32
CA GLY A 62 -8.17 0.45 -15.16
C GLY A 62 -6.72 0.68 -15.54
N THR A 63 -6.16 1.78 -15.07
CA THR A 63 -4.73 2.08 -15.19
C THR A 63 -4.14 2.38 -13.82
N ILE A 64 -2.95 1.89 -13.55
CA ILE A 64 -2.19 2.16 -12.33
C ILE A 64 -0.70 2.28 -12.70
N VAL A 65 -0.05 3.36 -12.31
CA VAL A 65 1.38 3.63 -12.57
C VAL A 65 1.81 3.23 -14.00
N ASP A 66 1.04 3.67 -15.00
CA ASP A 66 1.21 3.38 -16.45
C ASP A 66 0.85 1.95 -16.91
N PHE A 67 0.38 1.07 -16.04
CA PHE A 67 -0.05 -0.27 -16.43
C PHE A 67 -1.57 -0.33 -16.66
N ASP A 68 -1.98 -0.92 -17.78
CA ASP A 68 -3.37 -1.27 -18.07
C ASP A 68 -3.71 -2.58 -17.35
N LEU A 69 -4.55 -2.50 -16.30
CA LEU A 69 -4.94 -3.65 -15.48
C LEU A 69 -5.72 -4.72 -16.26
N ARG A 70 -6.40 -4.34 -17.34
CA ARG A 70 -7.13 -5.27 -18.21
C ARG A 70 -6.20 -6.13 -19.06
N LYS A 71 -5.02 -5.59 -19.38
CA LYS A 71 -4.02 -6.25 -20.24
C LYS A 71 -2.86 -6.83 -19.44
N LEU A 72 -2.90 -6.70 -18.12
CA LEU A 72 -1.83 -7.15 -17.23
C LEU A 72 -1.68 -8.68 -17.32
N LYS A 73 -0.50 -9.16 -17.69
CA LYS A 73 -0.14 -10.58 -17.74
C LYS A 73 0.73 -10.92 -16.52
N GLU A 74 0.79 -12.20 -16.15
CA GLU A 74 1.63 -12.67 -15.04
C GLU A 74 3.09 -12.19 -15.13
N LYS A 75 3.66 -12.17 -16.33
CA LYS A 75 5.03 -11.67 -16.57
C LYS A 75 5.20 -10.18 -16.31
N ASP A 76 4.13 -9.39 -16.33
CA ASP A 76 4.15 -7.93 -16.16
C ASP A 76 3.99 -7.55 -14.66
N ILE A 77 3.42 -8.45 -13.85
CA ILE A 77 3.17 -8.21 -12.42
C ILE A 77 4.44 -7.80 -11.64
N PRO A 78 5.62 -8.44 -11.82
CA PRO A 78 6.84 -8.00 -11.15
C PRO A 78 7.23 -6.56 -11.50
N PHE A 79 6.97 -6.11 -12.72
CA PHE A 79 7.27 -4.73 -13.17
C PHE A 79 6.29 -3.73 -12.58
N LEU A 80 4.98 -4.06 -12.52
CA LEU A 80 4.00 -3.28 -11.79
C LEU A 80 4.40 -3.14 -10.32
N ARG A 81 4.71 -4.26 -9.64
CA ARG A 81 5.07 -4.27 -8.21
C ARG A 81 6.39 -3.57 -7.88
N ARG A 82 7.23 -3.25 -8.88
CA ARG A 82 8.39 -2.35 -8.70
C ARG A 82 7.98 -0.89 -8.59
N LYS A 83 6.92 -0.48 -9.30
CA LYS A 83 6.43 0.91 -9.30
C LYS A 83 5.49 1.22 -8.15
N ILE A 84 4.97 0.21 -7.45
CA ILE A 84 4.09 0.35 -6.28
C ILE A 84 4.75 -0.22 -5.03
N GLY A 85 4.52 0.43 -3.89
CA GLY A 85 4.85 -0.11 -2.57
C GLY A 85 3.61 -0.81 -2.00
N ILE A 86 3.79 -1.99 -1.39
CA ILE A 86 2.68 -2.70 -0.76
C ILE A 86 2.98 -2.91 0.71
N VAL A 87 2.07 -2.43 1.57
CA VAL A 87 2.13 -2.60 3.03
C VAL A 87 0.94 -3.44 3.45
N PHE A 88 1.19 -4.58 4.10
CA PHE A 88 0.16 -5.52 4.54
C PHE A 88 -0.10 -5.41 6.05
N GLN A 89 -1.29 -5.76 6.50
CA GLN A 89 -1.70 -5.81 7.89
C GLN A 89 -0.85 -6.81 8.71
N ASP A 90 -0.50 -7.96 8.14
CA ASP A 90 0.25 -9.03 8.79
C ASP A 90 1.74 -9.01 8.44
N PHE A 91 2.28 -7.83 8.14
CA PHE A 91 3.68 -7.51 7.84
C PHE A 91 4.28 -8.30 6.67
N LYS A 92 3.97 -9.60 6.53
CA LYS A 92 4.50 -10.52 5.49
C LYS A 92 6.04 -10.51 5.45
N LEU A 93 6.68 -10.49 6.62
CA LEU A 93 8.12 -10.66 6.74
C LEU A 93 8.49 -12.15 6.79
N LEU A 94 9.65 -12.49 6.26
CA LEU A 94 10.18 -13.86 6.25
C LEU A 94 10.90 -14.13 7.58
N ASN A 95 10.39 -15.04 8.39
CA ASN A 95 10.87 -15.28 9.75
C ASN A 95 12.21 -16.03 9.82
N ASP A 96 12.62 -16.70 8.71
CA ASP A 96 13.84 -17.49 8.62
C ASP A 96 15.12 -16.67 8.46
N ARG A 97 14.99 -15.34 8.22
CA ARG A 97 16.09 -14.43 7.87
C ARG A 97 16.05 -13.11 8.61
N THR A 98 17.16 -12.37 8.58
CA THR A 98 17.29 -11.05 9.19
C THR A 98 16.42 -10.00 8.48
N ILE A 99 16.26 -8.83 9.09
CA ILE A 99 15.60 -7.68 8.46
C ILE A 99 16.37 -7.26 7.19
N PHE A 100 17.70 -7.18 7.28
CA PHE A 100 18.53 -6.88 6.11
C PHE A 100 18.27 -7.87 4.97
N ASP A 101 18.25 -9.18 5.26
CA ASP A 101 18.03 -10.22 4.24
C ASP A 101 16.59 -10.23 3.70
N ASN A 102 15.60 -9.83 4.50
CA ASN A 102 14.23 -9.59 4.03
C ASN A 102 14.19 -8.52 2.94
N LEU A 103 14.87 -7.40 3.16
CA LEU A 103 14.92 -6.29 2.20
C LEU A 103 15.80 -6.63 0.98
N LEU A 104 16.93 -7.29 1.20
CA LEU A 104 17.83 -7.76 0.16
C LEU A 104 17.14 -8.74 -0.80
N PHE A 105 16.29 -9.62 -0.26
CA PHE A 105 15.50 -10.56 -1.05
C PHE A 105 14.61 -9.82 -2.07
N VAL A 106 13.94 -8.76 -1.64
CA VAL A 106 13.08 -7.95 -2.53
C VAL A 106 13.90 -7.25 -3.62
N LEU A 107 15.03 -6.63 -3.27
CA LEU A 107 15.88 -5.97 -4.28
C LEU A 107 16.40 -6.96 -5.32
N LYS A 108 16.84 -8.16 -4.90
CA LYS A 108 17.25 -9.24 -5.82
C LYS A 108 16.08 -9.67 -6.72
N ALA A 109 14.90 -9.91 -6.14
CA ALA A 109 13.70 -10.30 -6.87
C ALA A 109 13.24 -9.23 -7.88
N THR A 110 13.54 -7.96 -7.59
CA THR A 110 13.24 -6.83 -8.48
C THR A 110 14.39 -6.50 -9.45
N GLY A 111 15.43 -7.35 -9.53
CA GLY A 111 16.48 -7.30 -10.57
C GLY A 111 17.66 -6.40 -10.27
N TRP A 112 17.85 -5.98 -9.02
CA TRP A 112 19.08 -5.32 -8.60
C TRP A 112 20.23 -6.32 -8.60
N LYS A 113 21.40 -5.89 -9.06
CA LYS A 113 22.60 -6.76 -9.18
C LYS A 113 23.80 -6.27 -8.37
N ASP A 114 23.88 -4.97 -8.16
CA ASP A 114 24.99 -4.30 -7.49
C ASP A 114 24.82 -4.44 -5.96
N LYS A 115 25.71 -5.18 -5.32
CA LYS A 115 25.64 -5.48 -3.88
C LYS A 115 25.80 -4.22 -3.01
N GLU A 116 26.69 -3.30 -3.40
CA GLU A 116 26.95 -2.07 -2.63
C GLU A 116 25.74 -1.13 -2.70
N LYS A 117 25.17 -0.95 -3.91
CA LYS A 117 23.94 -0.17 -4.09
C LYS A 117 22.75 -0.77 -3.36
N MET A 118 22.61 -2.10 -3.34
CA MET A 118 21.57 -2.77 -2.57
C MET A 118 21.73 -2.51 -1.08
N ALA A 119 22.94 -2.66 -0.51
CA ALA A 119 23.20 -2.40 0.90
C ALA A 119 22.94 -0.92 1.25
N ALA A 120 23.41 0.01 0.43
CA ALA A 120 23.16 1.44 0.62
C ALA A 120 21.65 1.75 0.62
N LYS A 121 20.89 1.19 -0.34
CA LYS A 121 19.43 1.39 -0.41
C LYS A 121 18.69 0.79 0.79
N ILE A 122 19.10 -0.39 1.26
CA ILE A 122 18.53 -1.01 2.46
C ILE A 122 18.74 -0.10 3.68
N HIS A 123 19.96 0.38 3.89
CA HIS A 123 20.25 1.28 5.01
C HIS A 123 19.52 2.61 4.89
N GLU A 124 19.39 3.18 3.68
CA GLU A 124 18.60 4.39 3.42
C GLU A 124 17.13 4.22 3.85
N VAL A 125 16.47 3.13 3.41
CA VAL A 125 15.05 2.95 3.75
C VAL A 125 14.83 2.56 5.21
N LEU A 126 15.76 1.82 5.84
CA LEU A 126 15.70 1.51 7.26
C LEU A 126 15.92 2.76 8.12
N ASP A 127 16.77 3.69 7.69
CA ASP A 127 16.98 4.98 8.34
C ASP A 127 15.70 5.84 8.31
N LYS A 128 15.00 5.88 7.16
CA LYS A 128 13.70 6.58 7.00
C LYS A 128 12.60 6.10 7.94
N VAL A 129 12.68 4.87 8.41
CA VAL A 129 11.68 4.26 9.31
C VAL A 129 12.22 4.03 10.73
N ASP A 130 13.41 4.57 11.06
CA ASP A 130 14.08 4.47 12.36
C ASP A 130 14.37 3.00 12.78
N MET A 131 14.80 2.17 11.82
CA MET A 131 15.09 0.74 12.03
C MET A 131 16.53 0.34 11.67
N LYS A 132 17.39 1.29 11.30
CA LYS A 132 18.76 1.01 10.82
C LYS A 132 19.61 0.22 11.80
N SER A 133 19.48 0.50 13.12
CA SER A 133 20.23 -0.19 14.17
C SER A 133 19.76 -1.62 14.47
N LYS A 134 18.70 -2.10 13.78
CA LYS A 134 18.06 -3.41 14.01
C LYS A 134 18.06 -4.31 12.78
N ASP A 135 18.84 -3.99 11.77
CA ASP A 135 18.89 -4.72 10.48
C ASP A 135 19.35 -6.19 10.61
N TYR A 136 20.15 -6.50 11.63
CA TYR A 136 20.64 -7.84 11.96
C TYR A 136 19.61 -8.74 12.67
N LYS A 137 18.54 -8.15 13.22
CA LYS A 137 17.49 -8.89 13.93
C LYS A 137 16.61 -9.68 12.97
N LYS A 138 15.96 -10.72 13.50
CA LYS A 138 14.89 -11.44 12.82
C LYS A 138 13.52 -10.84 13.17
N PRO A 139 12.46 -11.02 12.34
CA PRO A 139 11.14 -10.44 12.60
C PRO A 139 10.56 -10.76 13.97
N PHE A 140 10.70 -11.99 14.46
CA PHE A 140 10.18 -12.40 15.77
C PHE A 140 10.88 -11.75 16.99
N GLU A 141 12.03 -11.07 16.77
CA GLU A 141 12.74 -10.32 17.79
C GLU A 141 12.28 -8.83 17.85
N LEU A 142 11.32 -8.47 17.01
CA LEU A 142 10.79 -7.11 16.88
C LEU A 142 9.35 -7.04 17.42
N SER A 143 9.00 -5.88 18.00
CA SER A 143 7.60 -5.55 18.30
C SER A 143 6.76 -5.45 17.02
N GLY A 144 5.43 -5.51 17.12
CA GLY A 144 4.53 -5.36 15.98
C GLY A 144 4.74 -4.05 15.24
N GLY A 145 4.93 -2.94 15.97
CA GLY A 145 5.20 -1.64 15.35
C GLY A 145 6.53 -1.59 14.61
N GLU A 146 7.58 -2.21 15.16
CA GLU A 146 8.87 -2.34 14.48
C GLU A 146 8.78 -3.20 13.21
N GLN A 147 8.03 -4.32 13.26
CA GLN A 147 7.77 -5.13 12.08
C GLN A 147 7.03 -4.34 11.00
N GLN A 148 6.07 -3.50 11.40
CA GLN A 148 5.33 -2.64 10.48
C GLN A 148 6.22 -1.56 9.86
N ARG A 149 7.11 -0.94 10.64
CA ARG A 149 8.12 -0.01 10.12
C ARG A 149 9.01 -0.68 9.08
N VAL A 150 9.44 -1.92 9.32
CA VAL A 150 10.21 -2.71 8.33
C VAL A 150 9.38 -3.04 7.09
N ALA A 151 8.08 -3.37 7.23
CA ALA A 151 7.19 -3.59 6.09
C ALA A 151 7.03 -2.32 5.24
N ILE A 152 6.99 -1.14 5.88
CA ILE A 152 7.00 0.16 5.18
C ILE A 152 8.34 0.40 4.49
N ALA A 153 9.48 0.15 5.16
CA ALA A 153 10.80 0.24 4.53
C ALA A 153 10.91 -0.64 3.29
N ARG A 154 10.39 -1.87 3.37
CA ARG A 154 10.31 -2.79 2.23
C ARG A 154 9.52 -2.21 1.08
N ALA A 155 8.39 -1.57 1.36
CA ALA A 155 7.57 -0.93 0.34
C ALA A 155 8.31 0.23 -0.36
N LEU A 156 9.24 0.90 0.31
CA LEU A 156 10.02 2.03 -0.22
C LEU A 156 11.26 1.65 -1.05
N LEU A 157 11.66 0.38 -1.10
CA LEU A 157 12.92 -0.07 -1.71
C LEU A 157 13.12 0.34 -3.16
N ASN A 158 12.07 0.33 -3.97
CA ASN A 158 12.13 0.68 -5.40
C ASN A 158 11.63 2.11 -5.69
N ASP A 159 11.60 2.99 -4.70
CA ASP A 159 11.09 4.36 -4.84
C ASP A 159 9.70 4.44 -5.49
N PRO A 160 8.68 3.74 -4.96
CA PRO A 160 7.37 3.62 -5.59
C PRO A 160 6.71 4.99 -5.78
N GLU A 161 5.91 5.11 -6.84
CA GLU A 161 5.08 6.30 -7.10
C GLU A 161 3.79 6.29 -6.27
N LEU A 162 3.29 5.08 -5.97
CA LEU A 162 2.06 4.84 -5.19
C LEU A 162 2.31 3.77 -4.13
N ILE A 163 1.84 4.02 -2.92
CA ILE A 163 1.83 3.05 -1.83
C ILE A 163 0.39 2.56 -1.63
N LEU A 164 0.20 1.24 -1.67
CA LEU A 164 -1.04 0.56 -1.33
C LEU A 164 -0.89 -0.05 0.07
N ALA A 165 -1.60 0.49 1.05
CA ALA A 165 -1.54 0.01 2.43
C ALA A 165 -2.86 -0.64 2.84
N ASP A 166 -2.87 -1.94 3.09
CA ASP A 166 -4.06 -2.70 3.49
C ASP A 166 -4.05 -2.91 5.01
N GLU A 167 -4.84 -2.08 5.72
CA GLU A 167 -4.98 -2.05 7.18
C GLU A 167 -3.64 -2.03 7.96
N PRO A 168 -2.73 -1.09 7.66
CA PRO A 168 -1.36 -1.11 8.17
C PRO A 168 -1.25 -0.93 9.70
N THR A 169 -2.32 -0.54 10.37
CA THR A 169 -2.40 -0.33 11.83
C THR A 169 -3.29 -1.35 12.53
N GLY A 170 -3.93 -2.28 11.79
CA GLY A 170 -4.98 -3.15 12.32
C GLY A 170 -4.55 -4.15 13.41
N ASN A 171 -3.24 -4.44 13.50
CA ASN A 171 -2.68 -5.37 14.51
C ASN A 171 -1.83 -4.64 15.56
N LEU A 172 -1.96 -3.31 15.67
CA LEU A 172 -1.13 -2.48 16.55
C LEU A 172 -1.97 -1.85 17.66
N ASP A 173 -1.33 -1.56 18.78
CA ASP A 173 -1.95 -0.75 19.83
C ASP A 173 -2.15 0.71 19.37
N PRO A 174 -3.03 1.49 20.03
CA PRO A 174 -3.36 2.85 19.57
C PRO A 174 -2.17 3.80 19.48
N LYS A 175 -1.20 3.70 20.39
CA LYS A 175 0.00 4.55 20.39
C LYS A 175 0.88 4.22 19.19
N THR A 176 1.17 2.96 18.99
CA THR A 176 1.98 2.47 17.88
C THR A 176 1.30 2.75 16.52
N SER A 177 -0.04 2.62 16.47
CA SER A 177 -0.83 2.99 15.28
C SER A 177 -0.64 4.45 14.89
N LEU A 178 -0.61 5.33 15.89
CA LEU A 178 -0.37 6.75 15.68
C LEU A 178 1.02 7.01 15.09
N GLU A 179 2.06 6.38 15.65
CA GLU A 179 3.44 6.52 15.17
C GLU A 179 3.59 6.03 13.72
N VAL A 180 2.92 4.92 13.36
CA VAL A 180 2.91 4.40 11.99
C VAL A 180 2.19 5.36 11.04
N MET A 181 1.09 5.99 11.48
CA MET A 181 0.37 6.99 10.69
C MET A 181 1.22 8.26 10.49
N GLU A 182 1.93 8.72 11.50
CA GLU A 182 2.86 9.85 11.40
C GLU A 182 3.95 9.57 10.36
N LEU A 183 4.51 8.34 10.38
CA LEU A 183 5.48 7.89 9.38
C LEU A 183 4.89 7.91 7.97
N LEU A 184 3.70 7.31 7.75
CA LEU A 184 3.04 7.30 6.44
C LEU A 184 2.71 8.72 5.96
N ASN A 185 2.26 9.60 6.86
CA ASN A 185 2.00 11.00 6.53
C ASN A 185 3.29 11.75 6.15
N GLY A 186 4.41 11.51 6.82
CA GLY A 186 5.73 12.05 6.45
C GLY A 186 6.17 11.57 5.06
N ILE A 187 5.95 10.30 4.74
CA ILE A 187 6.22 9.73 3.40
C ILE A 187 5.33 10.42 2.35
N HIS A 188 4.04 10.62 2.63
CA HIS A 188 3.14 11.36 1.76
C HIS A 188 3.61 12.79 1.52
N GLN A 189 3.99 13.52 2.58
CA GLN A 189 4.53 14.88 2.49
C GLN A 189 5.81 14.98 1.66
N SER A 190 6.57 13.88 1.54
CA SER A 190 7.71 13.80 0.62
C SER A 190 7.32 13.62 -0.87
N GLY A 191 6.00 13.67 -1.19
CA GLY A 191 5.46 13.63 -2.54
C GLY A 191 4.97 12.25 -3.01
N LYS A 192 4.91 11.24 -2.12
CA LYS A 192 4.40 9.91 -2.48
C LYS A 192 2.87 9.89 -2.42
N SER A 193 2.25 9.20 -3.40
CA SER A 193 0.80 8.93 -3.38
C SER A 193 0.51 7.74 -2.47
N ILE A 194 -0.61 7.77 -1.75
CA ILE A 194 -1.00 6.69 -0.84
C ILE A 194 -2.49 6.36 -1.01
N LEU A 195 -2.81 5.08 -1.14
CA LEU A 195 -4.16 4.54 -0.94
C LEU A 195 -4.12 3.58 0.25
N MET A 196 -4.78 3.95 1.34
CA MET A 196 -4.78 3.19 2.59
C MET A 196 -6.16 2.66 2.92
N ALA A 197 -6.34 1.35 2.90
CA ALA A 197 -7.52 0.72 3.46
C ALA A 197 -7.42 0.74 4.99
N THR A 198 -8.48 1.20 5.66
CA THR A 198 -8.56 1.23 7.13
C THR A 198 -10.01 1.26 7.61
N HIS A 199 -10.22 0.81 8.84
CA HIS A 199 -11.47 0.97 9.59
C HIS A 199 -11.29 1.78 10.89
N ASP A 200 -10.08 2.34 11.10
CA ASP A 200 -9.78 3.17 12.28
C ASP A 200 -10.20 4.63 12.04
N TYR A 201 -11.43 4.94 12.47
CA TYR A 201 -12.00 6.28 12.34
C TYR A 201 -11.26 7.34 13.17
N ALA A 202 -10.63 6.96 14.29
CA ALA A 202 -9.88 7.91 15.12
C ALA A 202 -8.66 8.45 14.37
N LEU A 203 -7.95 7.58 13.64
CA LEU A 203 -6.83 7.98 12.81
C LEU A 203 -7.28 8.84 11.61
N ILE A 204 -8.43 8.50 10.96
CA ILE A 204 -8.98 9.28 9.84
C ILE A 204 -9.33 10.71 10.27
N VAL A 205 -9.92 10.88 11.45
CA VAL A 205 -10.28 12.21 11.99
C VAL A 205 -9.02 13.02 12.32
N LYS A 206 -7.99 12.37 12.88
CA LYS A 206 -6.73 13.02 13.25
C LYS A 206 -5.88 13.39 12.03
N PHE A 207 -5.77 12.51 11.05
CA PHE A 207 -5.01 12.72 9.81
C PHE A 207 -5.98 12.90 8.63
N LYS A 208 -6.52 14.10 8.49
CA LYS A 208 -7.54 14.40 7.46
C LYS A 208 -6.98 14.22 6.05
N GLN A 209 -7.53 13.27 5.31
CA GLN A 209 -7.18 12.99 3.91
C GLN A 209 -8.48 12.73 3.10
N LYS A 210 -8.39 12.73 1.78
CA LYS A 210 -9.50 12.34 0.91
C LYS A 210 -9.98 10.93 1.29
N THR A 211 -11.29 10.70 1.26
CA THR A 211 -11.85 9.43 1.73
C THR A 211 -12.86 8.89 0.73
N ILE A 212 -12.74 7.61 0.42
CA ILE A 212 -13.71 6.82 -0.35
C ILE A 212 -14.26 5.70 0.52
N LYS A 213 -15.58 5.46 0.42
CA LYS A 213 -16.29 4.43 1.19
C LYS A 213 -16.69 3.28 0.28
N CYS A 214 -16.38 2.08 0.72
CA CYS A 214 -16.79 0.82 0.10
C CYS A 214 -18.01 0.26 0.85
N GLU A 215 -19.19 0.29 0.24
CA GLU A 215 -20.45 -0.13 0.85
C GLU A 215 -21.43 -0.64 -0.21
N GLY A 216 -22.19 -1.70 0.09
CA GLY A 216 -23.21 -2.24 -0.81
C GLY A 216 -22.72 -2.71 -2.17
N GLY A 217 -21.42 -3.03 -2.31
CA GLY A 217 -20.81 -3.41 -3.58
C GLY A 217 -20.42 -2.22 -4.49
N GLU A 218 -20.40 -1.02 -3.98
CA GLU A 218 -20.06 0.21 -4.70
C GLU A 218 -19.01 1.05 -3.96
N LEU A 219 -18.41 2.03 -4.64
CA LEU A 219 -17.51 3.03 -4.06
C LEU A 219 -18.17 4.42 -4.11
N PHE A 220 -18.05 5.13 -2.99
CA PHE A 220 -18.57 6.50 -2.84
C PHE A 220 -17.47 7.43 -2.34
N GLU A 221 -17.35 8.61 -2.90
CA GLU A 221 -16.56 9.68 -2.30
C GLU A 221 -17.26 10.20 -1.04
N VAL A 222 -16.49 10.32 0.05
CA VAL A 222 -16.98 10.89 1.31
C VAL A 222 -16.54 12.35 1.36
N VAL A 223 -17.48 13.26 1.18
CA VAL A 223 -17.24 14.68 1.44
C VAL A 223 -17.16 14.87 2.96
N GLN A 224 -15.97 15.10 3.49
CA GLN A 224 -15.81 15.49 4.89
C GLN A 224 -16.41 16.89 5.05
N GLN A 225 -17.67 16.96 5.52
CA GLN A 225 -18.23 18.24 5.96
C GLN A 225 -17.41 18.70 7.17
N ALA A 226 -16.86 19.91 7.09
CA ALA A 226 -16.29 20.57 8.25
C ALA A 226 -17.40 20.68 9.30
N ILE A 227 -17.23 19.95 10.41
CA ILE A 227 -18.04 20.24 11.59
C ILE A 227 -17.50 21.59 12.07
N ILE A 228 -18.30 22.65 11.82
CA ILE A 228 -18.08 24.00 12.31
C ILE A 228 -18.36 24.01 13.82
#